data_7ded622fdd50940dc14bb57f07f34519
#
_entry.id   7ded622fdd50940dc14bb57f07f34519
#
_cell.length_a   1.000
_cell.length_b   1.000
_cell.length_c   1.000
_cell.angle_alpha   90.00
_cell.angle_beta   90.00
_cell.angle_gamma   90.00
#
_symmetry.space_group_name_H-M   'P 1'
#
loop_
_entity.id
_entity.type
_entity.pdbx_description
1 polymer ?
#
loop_
_entity_poly.entity_id
_entity_poly.type
_entity_poly.pdbx_seq_one_letter_code
_entity_poly.pdbx_strand_id
1 'polypeptide(L)'
;WQDPRVEVEETWEAMAGLADDGLVGAIGVSNFDRELIERCLAIRHVDSLQPQLSMLYLRHRELAAWCGERGIGVVTYGPLGYGLLTGAIHSREDLEPGDWRRDGRGHSYYEAMFAPGKLERSLEVVEQLRLLAESLSVTVAQLALAWNFHQPGVTAAIAGSRNPEHVRQNAAAGDLELDDGTLAELEGILKLGPG
;
A
#
# COMPACT_ATOMS: atom_id res chain seq x y z
N TRP A 1 3.03 8.79 12.78
CA TRP A 1 1.81 8.04 13.15
C TRP A 1 1.17 8.68 14.38
N GLN A 2 -0.17 8.82 14.39
CA GLN A 2 -0.88 9.44 15.50
C GLN A 2 -0.64 8.68 16.82
N ASP A 3 -0.33 9.44 17.88
CA ASP A 3 -0.47 8.96 19.26
C ASP A 3 -1.85 9.44 19.78
N PRO A 4 -2.79 8.53 20.06
CA PRO A 4 -4.15 8.93 20.50
C PRO A 4 -4.18 9.63 21.86
N ARG A 5 -3.05 9.72 22.57
CA ARG A 5 -2.90 10.42 23.86
C ARG A 5 -2.50 11.88 23.70
N VAL A 6 -2.13 12.29 22.48
CA VAL A 6 -1.68 13.65 22.16
C VAL A 6 -2.58 14.21 21.07
N GLU A 7 -3.01 15.46 21.22
CA GLU A 7 -3.78 16.12 20.18
C GLU A 7 -2.95 16.27 18.90
N VAL A 8 -3.57 15.99 17.75
CA VAL A 8 -2.88 16.00 16.47
C VAL A 8 -2.32 17.38 16.15
N GLU A 9 -2.99 18.44 16.54
CA GLU A 9 -2.58 19.83 16.37
C GLU A 9 -1.26 20.09 17.08
N GLU A 10 -1.12 19.69 18.35
CA GLU A 10 0.11 19.88 19.13
C GLU A 10 1.30 19.19 18.44
N THR A 11 1.10 17.94 18.00
CA THR A 11 2.14 17.21 17.26
C THR A 11 2.48 17.91 15.94
N TRP A 12 1.45 18.35 15.21
CA TRP A 12 1.65 18.94 13.89
C TRP A 12 2.28 20.34 13.95
N GLU A 13 1.93 21.15 14.95
CA GLU A 13 2.58 22.45 15.23
C GLU A 13 4.08 22.26 15.51
N ALA A 14 4.44 21.24 16.31
CA ALA A 14 5.84 20.93 16.56
C ALA A 14 6.58 20.52 15.28
N MET A 15 5.97 19.69 14.43
CA MET A 15 6.53 19.29 13.13
C MET A 15 6.65 20.49 12.19
N ALA A 16 5.66 21.38 12.15
CA ALA A 16 5.69 22.61 11.37
C ALA A 16 6.84 23.51 11.79
N GLY A 17 7.08 23.68 13.10
CA GLY A 17 8.21 24.42 13.63
C GLY A 17 9.56 23.91 13.12
N LEU A 18 9.76 22.58 13.07
CA LEU A 18 11.00 22.00 12.54
C LEU A 18 11.21 22.32 11.05
N ALA A 19 10.13 22.38 10.26
CA ALA A 19 10.20 22.74 8.86
C ALA A 19 10.44 24.24 8.68
N ASP A 20 9.83 25.10 9.50
CA ASP A 20 10.02 26.57 9.46
C ASP A 20 11.43 26.97 9.90
N ASP A 21 12.04 26.23 10.82
CA ASP A 21 13.44 26.38 11.23
C ASP A 21 14.43 25.84 10.20
N GLY A 22 13.94 25.22 9.10
CA GLY A 22 14.77 24.64 8.04
C GLY A 22 15.52 23.38 8.45
N LEU A 23 15.13 22.73 9.54
CA LEU A 23 15.76 21.49 10.03
C LEU A 23 15.31 20.26 9.22
N VAL A 24 14.13 20.33 8.60
CA VAL A 24 13.61 19.30 7.68
C VAL A 24 13.05 19.97 6.43
N GLY A 25 13.15 19.28 5.27
CA GLY A 25 12.67 19.81 3.99
C GLY A 25 11.19 19.56 3.73
N ALA A 26 10.63 18.51 4.34
CA ALA A 26 9.23 18.11 4.19
C ALA A 26 8.75 17.39 5.45
N ILE A 27 7.46 17.49 5.73
CA ILE A 27 6.81 16.80 6.85
C ILE A 27 5.58 16.04 6.38
N GLY A 28 5.34 14.87 6.94
CA GLY A 28 4.25 14.01 6.52
C GLY A 28 3.70 13.15 7.64
N VAL A 29 2.60 12.48 7.33
CA VAL A 29 1.87 11.64 8.27
C VAL A 29 1.72 10.20 7.75
N SER A 30 1.49 9.26 8.65
CA SER A 30 1.25 7.86 8.29
C SER A 30 -0.04 7.36 8.92
N ASN A 31 -0.85 6.65 8.12
CA ASN A 31 -2.13 6.04 8.52
C ASN A 31 -3.16 7.03 9.10
N PHE A 32 -3.07 8.29 8.72
CA PHE A 32 -4.10 9.28 9.02
C PHE A 32 -5.27 9.07 8.06
N ASP A 33 -6.47 9.29 8.57
CA ASP A 33 -7.67 9.43 7.75
C ASP A 33 -7.80 10.88 7.25
N ARG A 34 -8.83 11.13 6.48
CA ARG A 34 -9.09 12.44 5.90
C ARG A 34 -9.32 13.52 6.96
N GLU A 35 -10.04 13.22 8.04
CA GLU A 35 -10.35 14.17 9.10
C GLU A 35 -9.07 14.63 9.80
N LEU A 36 -8.18 13.71 10.16
CA LEU A 36 -6.90 14.04 10.76
C LEU A 36 -6.00 14.86 9.83
N ILE A 37 -6.00 14.55 8.53
CA ILE A 37 -5.23 15.32 7.56
C ILE A 37 -5.81 16.74 7.42
N GLU A 38 -7.12 16.92 7.38
CA GLU A 38 -7.77 18.23 7.32
C GLU A 38 -7.44 19.08 8.56
N ARG A 39 -7.35 18.48 9.75
CA ARG A 39 -6.89 19.16 10.98
C ARG A 39 -5.43 19.63 10.84
N CYS A 40 -4.55 18.81 10.30
CA CYS A 40 -3.16 19.21 10.03
C CYS A 40 -3.09 20.36 8.98
N LEU A 41 -3.87 20.27 7.90
CA LEU A 41 -3.92 21.28 6.85
C LEU A 41 -4.39 22.66 7.32
N ALA A 42 -5.17 22.72 8.40
CA ALA A 42 -5.58 23.99 9.01
C ALA A 42 -4.40 24.76 9.65
N ILE A 43 -3.29 24.08 9.92
CA ILE A 43 -2.07 24.63 10.55
C ILE A 43 -0.99 24.84 9.49
N ARG A 44 -0.65 23.79 8.77
CA ARG A 44 0.38 23.78 7.73
C ARG A 44 0.08 22.69 6.71
N HIS A 45 0.55 22.88 5.47
CA HIS A 45 0.48 21.85 4.40
C HIS A 45 1.11 20.51 4.87
N VAL A 46 0.46 19.41 4.53
CA VAL A 46 0.97 18.05 4.71
C VAL A 46 1.69 17.67 3.42
N ASP A 47 3.01 17.51 3.46
CA ASP A 47 3.80 17.23 2.25
C ASP A 47 3.59 15.79 1.77
N SER A 48 3.36 14.83 2.71
CA SER A 48 3.13 13.45 2.32
C SER A 48 2.23 12.67 3.28
N LEU A 49 1.48 11.71 2.71
CA LEU A 49 0.78 10.65 3.43
C LEU A 49 1.43 9.30 3.13
N GLN A 50 1.66 8.49 4.18
CA GLN A 50 2.13 7.12 4.03
C GLN A 50 1.06 6.13 4.49
N PRO A 51 0.14 5.67 3.59
CA PRO A 51 -0.91 4.71 3.89
C PRO A 51 -0.53 3.31 3.46
N GLN A 52 -1.19 2.29 4.04
CA GLN A 52 -1.16 0.95 3.48
C GLN A 52 -2.05 0.90 2.23
N LEU A 53 -1.50 0.42 1.09
CA LEU A 53 -2.27 0.18 -0.13
C LEU A 53 -1.68 -0.99 -0.91
N SER A 54 -2.52 -1.95 -1.28
CA SER A 54 -2.16 -3.05 -2.16
C SER A 54 -3.40 -3.55 -2.90
N MET A 55 -3.22 -4.38 -3.91
CA MET A 55 -4.31 -5.07 -4.61
C MET A 55 -5.22 -5.90 -3.68
N LEU A 56 -4.75 -6.32 -2.50
CA LEU A 56 -5.52 -7.07 -1.50
C LEU A 56 -6.08 -6.18 -0.37
N TYR A 57 -5.76 -4.88 -0.38
CA TYR A 57 -6.26 -3.92 0.62
C TYR A 57 -6.44 -2.55 -0.02
N LEU A 58 -7.67 -2.25 -0.43
CA LEU A 58 -8.02 -1.08 -1.24
C LEU A 58 -8.51 0.13 -0.43
N ARG A 59 -8.62 -0.01 0.89
CA ARG A 59 -9.28 0.95 1.79
C ARG A 59 -8.82 2.40 1.61
N HIS A 60 -7.54 2.62 1.32
CA HIS A 60 -6.97 3.96 1.21
C HIS A 60 -6.89 4.49 -0.23
N ARG A 61 -7.49 3.80 -1.20
CA ARG A 61 -7.45 4.18 -2.61
C ARG A 61 -8.09 5.55 -2.87
N GLU A 62 -9.28 5.77 -2.33
CA GLU A 62 -9.98 7.06 -2.46
C GLU A 62 -9.25 8.18 -1.70
N LEU A 63 -8.68 7.88 -0.53
CA LEU A 63 -7.89 8.83 0.23
C LEU A 63 -6.62 9.22 -0.53
N ALA A 64 -5.96 8.28 -1.22
CA ALA A 64 -4.79 8.58 -2.05
C ALA A 64 -5.15 9.56 -3.19
N ALA A 65 -6.24 9.31 -3.90
CA ALA A 65 -6.73 10.20 -4.94
C ALA A 65 -7.04 11.62 -4.39
N TRP A 66 -7.74 11.69 -3.26
CA TRP A 66 -8.06 12.94 -2.57
C TRP A 66 -6.81 13.72 -2.14
N CYS A 67 -5.77 13.02 -1.69
CA CYS A 67 -4.46 13.61 -1.36
C CYS A 67 -3.79 14.19 -2.60
N GLY A 68 -3.75 13.43 -3.70
CA GLY A 68 -3.14 13.87 -4.96
C GLY A 68 -3.76 15.15 -5.52
N GLU A 69 -5.09 15.31 -5.45
CA GLU A 69 -5.81 16.53 -5.85
C GLU A 69 -5.39 17.77 -5.02
N ARG A 70 -4.76 17.56 -3.86
CA ARG A 70 -4.33 18.62 -2.93
C ARG A 70 -2.82 18.82 -2.89
N GLY A 71 -2.07 18.17 -3.79
CA GLY A 71 -0.62 18.24 -3.83
C GLY A 71 0.06 17.54 -2.66
N ILE A 72 -0.65 16.64 -1.96
CA ILE A 72 -0.08 15.78 -0.92
C ILE A 72 0.48 14.55 -1.59
N GLY A 73 1.79 14.33 -1.52
CA GLY A 73 2.42 13.12 -2.06
C GLY A 73 1.98 11.87 -1.30
N VAL A 74 1.68 10.78 -2.02
CA VAL A 74 1.27 9.52 -1.38
C VAL A 74 2.34 8.46 -1.60
N VAL A 75 2.93 7.99 -0.50
CA VAL A 75 3.96 6.95 -0.47
C VAL A 75 3.39 5.70 0.17
N THR A 76 2.96 4.74 -0.65
CA THR A 76 2.27 3.55 -0.14
C THR A 76 3.24 2.55 0.49
N TYR A 77 2.85 1.91 1.59
CA TYR A 77 3.58 0.78 2.15
C TYR A 77 2.78 -0.52 2.05
N GLY A 78 3.49 -1.65 2.13
CA GLY A 78 2.91 -2.98 1.98
C GLY A 78 2.31 -3.27 0.60
N PRO A 79 2.84 -2.74 -0.53
CA PRO A 79 2.25 -2.89 -1.86
C PRO A 79 2.21 -4.34 -2.33
N LEU A 80 3.07 -5.20 -1.77
CA LEU A 80 3.14 -6.64 -2.07
C LEU A 80 2.31 -7.51 -1.11
N GLY A 81 1.40 -6.92 -0.32
CA GLY A 81 0.50 -7.68 0.56
C GLY A 81 1.25 -8.59 1.53
N TYR A 82 2.39 -8.09 2.07
CA TYR A 82 3.26 -8.83 3.01
C TYR A 82 3.70 -10.20 2.50
N GLY A 83 3.92 -10.31 1.20
CA GLY A 83 4.40 -11.51 0.53
C GLY A 83 3.34 -12.28 -0.26
N LEU A 84 2.05 -12.05 -0.06
CA LEU A 84 0.99 -12.71 -0.85
C LEU A 84 1.12 -12.38 -2.35
N LEU A 85 1.31 -11.12 -2.69
CA LEU A 85 1.45 -10.64 -4.08
C LEU A 85 2.82 -10.90 -4.70
N THR A 86 3.67 -11.71 -4.05
CA THR A 86 4.88 -12.25 -4.68
C THR A 86 4.63 -13.59 -5.37
N GLY A 87 3.49 -14.23 -5.08
CA GLY A 87 3.17 -15.57 -5.56
C GLY A 87 3.94 -16.69 -4.86
N ALA A 88 4.66 -16.40 -3.76
CA ALA A 88 5.45 -17.40 -3.02
C ALA A 88 4.64 -18.13 -1.91
N ILE A 89 3.45 -17.64 -1.59
CA ILE A 89 2.56 -18.23 -0.58
C ILE A 89 1.37 -18.81 -1.32
N HIS A 90 1.18 -20.13 -1.22
CA HIS A 90 0.09 -20.86 -1.87
C HIS A 90 -0.94 -21.38 -0.87
N SER A 91 -0.54 -21.49 0.39
CA SER A 91 -1.38 -22.01 1.47
C SER A 91 -0.92 -21.48 2.84
N ARG A 92 -1.72 -21.72 3.87
CA ARG A 92 -1.37 -21.38 5.26
C ARG A 92 -0.16 -22.18 5.77
N GLU A 93 0.05 -23.36 5.21
CA GLU A 93 1.14 -24.28 5.56
C GLU A 93 2.51 -23.77 5.10
N ASP A 94 2.55 -22.89 4.09
CA ASP A 94 3.79 -22.24 3.63
C ASP A 94 4.31 -21.21 4.64
N LEU A 95 3.49 -20.83 5.61
CA LEU A 95 3.86 -19.91 6.68
C LEU A 95 4.35 -20.69 7.90
N GLU A 96 5.57 -20.38 8.36
CA GLU A 96 6.19 -21.06 9.51
C GLU A 96 5.35 -20.96 10.78
N PRO A 97 5.40 -21.96 11.67
CA PRO A 97 4.80 -21.84 13.00
C PRO A 97 5.35 -20.62 13.75
N GLY A 98 4.46 -19.73 14.19
CA GLY A 98 4.83 -18.47 14.86
C GLY A 98 4.97 -17.28 13.93
N ASP A 99 4.86 -17.45 12.61
CA ASP A 99 4.71 -16.34 11.69
C ASP A 99 3.34 -15.66 11.95
N TRP A 100 3.37 -14.35 12.21
CA TRP A 100 2.17 -13.58 12.52
C TRP A 100 1.12 -13.63 11.39
N ARG A 101 1.55 -13.82 10.13
CA ARG A 101 0.67 -13.96 8.95
C ARG A 101 -0.18 -15.23 9.04
N ARG A 102 0.31 -16.27 9.71
CA ARG A 102 -0.41 -17.54 9.88
C ARG A 102 -1.72 -17.37 10.64
N ASP A 103 -1.73 -16.48 11.63
CA ASP A 103 -2.91 -16.20 12.47
C ASP A 103 -3.68 -14.97 12.00
N GLY A 104 -3.06 -14.11 11.19
CA GLY A 104 -3.65 -12.87 10.69
C GLY A 104 -4.01 -11.88 11.79
N ARG A 105 -3.27 -11.90 12.92
CA ARG A 105 -3.55 -11.04 14.08
C ARG A 105 -2.75 -9.76 14.02
N GLY A 106 -3.30 -8.69 14.61
CA GLY A 106 -2.62 -7.42 14.75
C GLY A 106 -3.41 -6.26 14.16
N HIS A 107 -2.90 -5.63 13.11
CA HIS A 107 -3.60 -4.52 12.45
C HIS A 107 -4.72 -5.01 11.53
N SER A 108 -5.74 -4.17 11.32
CA SER A 108 -6.92 -4.47 10.50
C SER A 108 -6.58 -4.93 9.07
N TYR A 109 -5.49 -4.42 8.49
CA TYR A 109 -5.03 -4.86 7.17
C TYR A 109 -4.38 -6.25 7.18
N TYR A 110 -3.82 -6.72 8.30
CA TYR A 110 -3.38 -8.11 8.44
C TYR A 110 -4.58 -9.04 8.51
N GLU A 111 -5.57 -8.70 9.34
CA GLU A 111 -6.82 -9.45 9.45
C GLU A 111 -7.56 -9.52 8.12
N ALA A 112 -7.59 -8.41 7.37
CA ALA A 112 -8.23 -8.36 6.06
C ALA A 112 -7.64 -9.35 5.05
N MET A 113 -6.35 -9.67 5.13
CA MET A 113 -5.66 -10.52 4.17
C MET A 113 -5.38 -11.94 4.67
N PHE A 114 -5.13 -12.13 5.98
CA PHE A 114 -4.59 -13.37 6.54
C PHE A 114 -5.51 -14.09 7.54
N ALA A 115 -6.58 -13.46 8.02
CA ALA A 115 -7.52 -14.12 8.91
C ALA A 115 -8.13 -15.39 8.25
N PRO A 116 -8.60 -16.37 9.04
CA PRO A 116 -9.27 -17.54 8.49
C PRO A 116 -10.42 -17.17 7.53
N GLY A 117 -10.47 -17.80 6.37
CA GLY A 117 -11.41 -17.49 5.29
C GLY A 117 -11.02 -16.28 4.43
N LYS A 118 -10.18 -15.35 4.93
CA LYS A 118 -9.67 -14.22 4.17
C LYS A 118 -8.40 -14.60 3.40
N LEU A 119 -7.50 -15.38 4.01
CA LEU A 119 -6.30 -15.86 3.33
C LEU A 119 -6.67 -16.68 2.07
N GLU A 120 -7.64 -17.56 2.18
CA GLU A 120 -8.09 -18.39 1.06
C GLU A 120 -8.59 -17.52 -0.10
N ARG A 121 -9.38 -16.48 0.19
CA ARG A 121 -9.84 -15.50 -0.82
C ARG A 121 -8.69 -14.68 -1.40
N SER A 122 -7.74 -14.26 -0.55
CA SER A 122 -6.54 -13.56 -1.01
C SER A 122 -5.74 -14.42 -2.00
N LEU A 123 -5.60 -15.72 -1.72
CA LEU A 123 -4.91 -16.67 -2.60
C LEU A 123 -5.65 -16.90 -3.92
N GLU A 124 -7.00 -16.94 -3.90
CA GLU A 124 -7.81 -17.01 -5.13
C GLU A 124 -7.56 -15.79 -6.03
N VAL A 125 -7.52 -14.58 -5.45
CA VAL A 125 -7.17 -13.34 -6.19
C VAL A 125 -5.75 -13.42 -6.73
N VAL A 126 -4.77 -13.83 -5.91
CA VAL A 126 -3.37 -13.95 -6.33
C VAL A 126 -3.22 -14.92 -7.49
N GLU A 127 -3.98 -16.02 -7.53
CA GLU A 127 -3.95 -16.96 -8.64
C GLU A 127 -4.49 -16.34 -9.93
N GLN A 128 -5.57 -15.56 -9.89
CA GLN A 128 -6.05 -14.82 -11.06
C GLN A 128 -5.03 -13.77 -11.54
N LEU A 129 -4.40 -13.06 -10.60
CA LEU A 129 -3.34 -12.10 -10.91
C LEU A 129 -2.12 -12.79 -11.53
N ARG A 130 -1.79 -14.03 -11.12
CA ARG A 130 -0.71 -14.81 -11.68
C ARG A 130 -0.95 -15.14 -13.16
N LEU A 131 -2.17 -15.56 -13.50
CA LEU A 131 -2.54 -15.84 -14.90
C LEU A 131 -2.44 -14.58 -15.77
N LEU A 132 -2.91 -13.44 -15.28
CA LEU A 132 -2.79 -12.17 -15.99
C LEU A 132 -1.31 -11.75 -16.12
N ALA A 133 -0.51 -11.83 -15.06
CA ALA A 133 0.91 -11.50 -15.09
C ALA A 133 1.69 -12.36 -16.12
N GLU A 134 1.38 -13.67 -16.19
CA GLU A 134 1.97 -14.57 -17.19
C GLU A 134 1.63 -14.13 -18.61
N SER A 135 0.39 -13.72 -18.88
CA SER A 135 -0.02 -13.23 -20.21
C SER A 135 0.74 -11.96 -20.62
N LEU A 136 1.13 -11.14 -19.64
CA LEU A 136 1.93 -9.92 -19.81
C LEU A 136 3.44 -10.19 -19.76
N SER A 137 3.89 -11.42 -19.52
CA SER A 137 5.29 -11.81 -19.35
C SER A 137 6.00 -11.08 -18.19
N VAL A 138 5.29 -10.80 -17.11
CA VAL A 138 5.81 -10.17 -15.88
C VAL A 138 5.52 -11.06 -14.65
N THR A 139 6.14 -10.74 -13.53
CA THR A 139 5.82 -11.39 -12.26
C THR A 139 4.59 -10.74 -11.60
N VAL A 140 3.91 -11.50 -10.72
CA VAL A 140 2.80 -10.95 -9.90
C VAL A 140 3.25 -9.74 -9.10
N ALA A 141 4.47 -9.78 -8.56
CA ALA A 141 5.04 -8.65 -7.81
C ALA A 141 5.21 -7.40 -8.67
N GLN A 142 5.69 -7.54 -9.91
CA GLN A 142 5.80 -6.42 -10.84
C GLN A 142 4.44 -5.86 -11.22
N LEU A 143 3.47 -6.74 -11.52
CA LEU A 143 2.09 -6.33 -11.81
C LEU A 143 1.46 -5.58 -10.64
N ALA A 144 1.65 -6.07 -9.40
CA ALA A 144 1.13 -5.43 -8.19
C ALA A 144 1.76 -4.06 -7.93
N LEU A 145 3.06 -3.90 -8.18
CA LEU A 145 3.74 -2.62 -8.04
C LEU A 145 3.33 -1.64 -9.14
N ALA A 146 3.28 -2.09 -10.40
CA ALA A 146 2.82 -1.26 -11.52
C ALA A 146 1.40 -0.76 -11.28
N TRP A 147 0.47 -1.63 -10.87
CA TRP A 147 -0.89 -1.23 -10.50
C TRP A 147 -0.89 -0.18 -9.39
N ASN A 148 -0.02 -0.32 -8.39
CA ASN A 148 0.07 0.63 -7.27
C ASN A 148 0.44 2.03 -7.76
N PHE A 149 1.42 2.13 -8.67
CA PHE A 149 1.82 3.40 -9.30
C PHE A 149 0.73 4.03 -10.19
N HIS A 150 -0.14 3.20 -10.78
CA HIS A 150 -1.27 3.67 -11.59
C HIS A 150 -2.46 4.17 -10.76
N GLN A 151 -2.42 4.02 -9.42
CA GLN A 151 -3.51 4.55 -8.60
C GLN A 151 -3.45 6.08 -8.53
N PRO A 152 -4.59 6.78 -8.72
CA PRO A 152 -4.65 8.23 -8.63
C PRO A 152 -4.07 8.73 -7.30
N GLY A 153 -3.16 9.70 -7.39
CA GLY A 153 -2.52 10.32 -6.23
C GLY A 153 -1.31 9.58 -5.67
N VAL A 154 -1.06 8.32 -6.03
CA VAL A 154 0.13 7.60 -5.58
C VAL A 154 1.38 8.15 -6.28
N THR A 155 2.36 8.53 -5.47
CA THR A 155 3.65 9.08 -5.92
C THR A 155 4.74 8.02 -5.92
N ALA A 156 4.74 7.14 -4.92
CA ALA A 156 5.74 6.08 -4.76
C ALA A 156 5.18 4.91 -3.95
N ALA A 157 5.81 3.75 -4.09
CA ALA A 157 5.52 2.55 -3.30
C ALA A 157 6.79 2.03 -2.62
N ILE A 158 6.68 1.66 -1.34
CA ILE A 158 7.80 1.11 -0.56
C ILE A 158 7.76 -0.41 -0.66
N ALA A 159 8.63 -0.98 -1.51
CA ALA A 159 8.79 -2.42 -1.69
C ALA A 159 10.16 -2.87 -1.19
N GLY A 160 10.18 -3.54 -0.02
CA GLY A 160 11.40 -4.06 0.58
C GLY A 160 11.76 -5.46 0.09
N SER A 161 13.06 -5.77 0.01
CA SER A 161 13.56 -7.13 -0.18
C SER A 161 14.94 -7.30 0.43
N ARG A 162 15.28 -8.55 0.80
CA ARG A 162 16.64 -8.97 1.22
C ARG A 162 17.42 -9.60 0.07
N ASN A 163 16.78 -9.83 -1.07
CA ASN A 163 17.38 -10.41 -2.26
C ASN A 163 17.64 -9.29 -3.29
N PRO A 164 18.89 -9.04 -3.69
CA PRO A 164 19.21 -8.00 -4.68
C PRO A 164 18.49 -8.17 -6.02
N GLU A 165 18.22 -9.41 -6.45
CA GLU A 165 17.48 -9.67 -7.67
C GLU A 165 16.03 -9.22 -7.58
N HIS A 166 15.36 -9.50 -6.45
CA HIS A 166 14.00 -9.00 -6.22
C HIS A 166 13.96 -7.47 -6.18
N VAL A 167 15.01 -6.80 -5.67
CA VAL A 167 15.09 -5.31 -5.70
C VAL A 167 15.13 -4.81 -7.14
N ARG A 168 15.91 -5.46 -8.03
CA ARG A 168 15.95 -5.09 -9.46
C ARG A 168 14.60 -5.32 -10.14
N GLN A 169 13.97 -6.47 -9.88
CA GLN A 169 12.65 -6.80 -10.43
C GLN A 169 11.58 -5.82 -9.94
N ASN A 170 11.59 -5.46 -8.67
CA ASN A 170 10.68 -4.45 -8.12
C ASN A 170 10.90 -3.08 -8.75
N ALA A 171 12.16 -2.67 -8.96
CA ALA A 171 12.47 -1.40 -9.61
C ALA A 171 11.98 -1.38 -11.08
N ALA A 172 12.14 -2.48 -11.80
CA ALA A 172 11.67 -2.60 -13.19
C ALA A 172 10.12 -2.50 -13.32
N ALA A 173 9.37 -2.69 -12.25
CA ALA A 173 7.93 -2.46 -12.26
C ALA A 173 7.55 -0.99 -12.53
N GLY A 174 8.47 -0.04 -12.27
CA GLY A 174 8.25 1.37 -12.55
C GLY A 174 8.20 1.70 -14.04
N ASP A 175 8.76 0.84 -14.89
CA ASP A 175 8.75 0.98 -16.35
C ASP A 175 7.58 0.23 -17.02
N LEU A 176 6.75 -0.48 -16.22
CA LEU A 176 5.63 -1.27 -16.73
C LEU A 176 4.40 -0.38 -16.94
N GLU A 177 4.03 -0.18 -18.19
CA GLU A 177 2.78 0.49 -18.55
C GLU A 177 1.63 -0.52 -18.57
N LEU A 178 0.52 -0.18 -17.91
CA LEU A 178 -0.72 -0.94 -17.93
C LEU A 178 -1.74 -0.20 -18.78
N ASP A 179 -2.20 -0.83 -19.86
CA ASP A 179 -3.25 -0.25 -20.71
C ASP A 179 -4.63 -0.32 -20.05
N ASP A 180 -5.59 0.41 -20.60
CA ASP A 180 -6.96 0.49 -20.06
C ASP A 180 -7.64 -0.88 -20.00
N GLY A 181 -7.33 -1.80 -20.95
CA GLY A 181 -7.84 -3.15 -20.97
C GLY A 181 -7.34 -3.97 -19.79
N THR A 182 -6.04 -3.94 -19.54
CA THR A 182 -5.39 -4.57 -18.40
C THR A 182 -5.90 -3.99 -17.07
N LEU A 183 -6.03 -2.68 -16.98
CA LEU A 183 -6.58 -2.03 -15.78
C LEU A 183 -8.02 -2.47 -15.50
N ALA A 184 -8.87 -2.56 -16.55
CA ALA A 184 -10.24 -3.03 -16.41
C ALA A 184 -10.33 -4.49 -15.96
N GLU A 185 -9.46 -5.37 -16.48
CA GLU A 185 -9.36 -6.77 -16.05
C GLU A 185 -8.93 -6.88 -14.58
N LEU A 186 -7.91 -6.11 -14.18
CA LEU A 186 -7.48 -6.01 -12.79
C LEU A 186 -8.62 -5.60 -11.87
N GLU A 187 -9.39 -4.55 -12.22
CA GLU A 187 -10.56 -4.14 -11.43
C GLU A 187 -11.61 -5.25 -11.30
N GLY A 188 -11.77 -6.09 -12.34
CA GLY A 188 -12.63 -7.28 -12.30
C GLY A 188 -12.15 -8.31 -11.28
N ILE A 189 -10.85 -8.62 -11.30
CA ILE A 189 -10.21 -9.56 -10.37
C ILE A 189 -10.28 -9.05 -8.93
N LEU A 190 -9.99 -7.77 -8.70
CA LEU A 190 -9.94 -7.19 -7.35
C LEU A 190 -11.31 -7.16 -6.64
N LYS A 191 -12.42 -7.17 -7.38
CA LYS A 191 -13.78 -7.32 -6.81
C LYS A 191 -14.02 -8.67 -6.14
N LEU A 192 -13.20 -9.68 -6.44
CA LEU A 192 -13.26 -11.00 -5.81
C LEU A 192 -12.52 -11.03 -4.47
N GLY A 193 -11.81 -9.98 -4.14
CA GLY A 193 -10.92 -9.88 -3.00
C GLY A 193 -11.57 -10.04 -1.63
N PRO A 194 -10.75 -10.10 -0.57
CA PRO A 194 -11.23 -10.37 0.78
C PRO A 194 -12.07 -9.25 1.41
N GLY A 195 -12.20 -8.09 0.73
CA GLY A 195 -13.04 -6.94 1.12
C GLY A 195 -12.41 -6.08 2.18
#